data_cc040eebe92d66e15b21f9adaad533f5
#
_entry.id   cc040eebe92d66e15b21f9adaad533f5
#
_cell.length_a   1.000
_cell.length_b   1.000
_cell.length_c   1.000
_cell.angle_alpha   90.00
_cell.angle_beta   90.00
_cell.angle_gamma   90.00
#
_symmetry.space_group_name_H-M   'P 1'
#
loop_
_entity.id
_entity.type
_entity.pdbx_description
1 polymer ?
#
loop_
_entity_poly.entity_id
_entity_poly.type
_entity_poly.pdbx_seq_one_letter_code
_entity_poly.pdbx_strand_id
1 'polypeptide(L)'
;MLKDTFKKGLTKKRVMVEIMAPAGSYESLMAAINAGANSVYFGVMQLNMRARAANNFTLKDMEKIVKIAKENNVKTYLTVNTVMYDHDMNLMKQICDKAKEVGITAVIASDLAAIQYANEIGVEVHISTQTNVSNLESVKFFSKFADVIVLARELTLKQIQFICEQIKELDIRGPKGNLIEIELFAHGAL
;
A
#
# COMPACT_ATOMS: atom_id res chain seq x y z
N MET A 1 11.09 50.36 -22.03
CA MET A 1 12.13 49.42 -21.70
C MET A 1 11.88 48.85 -20.28
N LEU A 2 10.80 48.07 -20.10
CA LEU A 2 10.40 47.45 -18.82
C LEU A 2 9.30 46.41 -19.10
N LYS A 3 9.61 45.40 -19.96
CA LYS A 3 8.73 44.25 -20.20
C LYS A 3 9.64 43.09 -20.61
N ASP A 4 10.28 42.41 -19.66
CA ASP A 4 10.86 41.07 -19.94
C ASP A 4 11.50 40.42 -18.69
N THR A 5 10.83 40.50 -17.52
CA THR A 5 11.40 39.86 -16.30
C THR A 5 10.40 38.94 -15.58
N PHE A 6 9.32 38.50 -16.21
CA PHE A 6 8.34 37.62 -15.57
C PHE A 6 7.99 36.41 -16.44
N LYS A 7 8.97 35.58 -16.82
CA LYS A 7 8.72 34.22 -17.35
C LYS A 7 9.88 33.31 -17.05
N LYS A 8 10.25 33.12 -15.80
CA LYS A 8 10.82 31.84 -15.35
C LYS A 8 9.73 31.11 -14.60
N GLY A 9 8.83 30.49 -15.37
CA GLY A 9 7.84 29.58 -14.84
C GLY A 9 8.56 28.39 -14.25
N LEU A 10 8.53 28.29 -12.94
CA LEU A 10 8.72 27.02 -12.23
C LEU A 10 7.69 26.05 -12.79
N THR A 11 8.11 25.19 -13.71
CA THR A 11 7.38 23.98 -14.01
C THR A 11 7.46 23.11 -12.75
N LYS A 12 6.52 23.31 -11.84
CA LYS A 12 6.28 22.36 -10.75
C LYS A 12 6.06 21.02 -11.43
N LYS A 13 7.04 20.11 -11.34
CA LYS A 13 6.89 18.72 -11.75
C LYS A 13 5.61 18.24 -11.07
N ARG A 14 4.55 17.96 -11.83
CA ARG A 14 3.31 17.41 -11.29
C ARG A 14 3.70 16.10 -10.61
N VAL A 15 3.63 16.06 -9.30
CA VAL A 15 3.76 14.82 -8.54
C VAL A 15 2.51 14.02 -8.91
N MET A 16 2.72 12.91 -9.60
CA MET A 16 1.62 11.97 -9.90
C MET A 16 1.31 11.24 -8.60
N VAL A 17 0.13 11.49 -8.05
CA VAL A 17 -0.38 10.78 -6.87
C VAL A 17 -1.04 9.50 -7.34
N GLU A 18 -0.67 8.36 -6.77
CA GLU A 18 -1.32 7.09 -7.01
C GLU A 18 -2.67 7.06 -6.27
N ILE A 19 -3.74 6.76 -7.00
CA ILE A 19 -5.08 6.60 -6.42
C ILE A 19 -5.36 5.10 -6.29
N MET A 20 -5.51 4.65 -5.03
CA MET A 20 -5.80 3.26 -4.70
C MET A 20 -7.26 3.11 -4.26
N ALA A 21 -7.96 2.13 -4.86
CA ALA A 21 -9.35 1.84 -4.56
C ALA A 21 -9.54 0.45 -3.94
N PRO A 22 -10.53 0.27 -3.05
CA PRO A 22 -10.89 -1.05 -2.51
C PRO A 22 -11.60 -1.90 -3.56
N ALA A 23 -11.29 -3.20 -3.60
CA ALA A 23 -12.01 -4.18 -4.37
C ALA A 23 -12.49 -5.32 -3.46
N GLY A 24 -13.78 -5.37 -3.16
CA GLY A 24 -14.40 -6.43 -2.35
C GLY A 24 -15.19 -7.45 -3.18
N SER A 25 -15.39 -7.18 -4.47
CA SER A 25 -16.04 -8.05 -5.45
C SER A 25 -15.52 -7.75 -6.86
N TYR A 26 -15.87 -8.57 -7.84
CA TYR A 26 -15.52 -8.29 -9.24
C TYR A 26 -16.20 -7.02 -9.77
N GLU A 27 -17.41 -6.72 -9.32
CA GLU A 27 -18.12 -5.50 -9.69
C GLU A 27 -17.39 -4.26 -9.15
N SER A 28 -16.94 -4.29 -7.89
CA SER A 28 -16.17 -3.17 -7.31
C SER A 28 -14.78 -3.05 -7.92
N LEU A 29 -14.14 -4.16 -8.32
CA LEU A 29 -12.90 -4.15 -9.07
C LEU A 29 -13.08 -3.43 -10.42
N MET A 30 -14.10 -3.81 -11.18
CA MET A 30 -14.36 -3.17 -12.47
C MET A 30 -14.79 -1.72 -12.33
N ALA A 31 -15.56 -1.38 -11.29
CA ALA A 31 -15.93 0.01 -11.00
C ALA A 31 -14.69 0.87 -10.69
N ALA A 32 -13.76 0.35 -9.88
CA ALA A 32 -12.50 1.05 -9.57
C ALA A 32 -11.65 1.29 -10.82
N ILE A 33 -11.50 0.27 -11.67
CA ILE A 33 -10.76 0.37 -12.94
C ILE A 33 -11.40 1.42 -13.85
N ASN A 34 -12.71 1.35 -14.05
CA ASN A 34 -13.44 2.28 -14.90
C ASN A 34 -13.41 3.73 -14.37
N ALA A 35 -13.30 3.91 -13.05
CA ALA A 35 -13.15 5.22 -12.42
C ALA A 35 -11.72 5.77 -12.51
N GLY A 36 -10.76 5.02 -13.07
CA GLY A 36 -9.38 5.47 -13.26
C GLY A 36 -8.47 5.26 -12.06
N ALA A 37 -8.75 4.28 -11.19
CA ALA A 37 -7.83 3.92 -10.12
C ALA A 37 -6.48 3.44 -10.71
N ASN A 38 -5.39 3.86 -10.08
CA ASN A 38 -4.04 3.42 -10.45
C ASN A 38 -3.70 2.06 -9.83
N SER A 39 -4.35 1.75 -8.71
CA SER A 39 -4.19 0.52 -7.98
C SER A 39 -5.47 0.09 -7.29
N VAL A 40 -5.56 -1.19 -7.00
CA VAL A 40 -6.66 -1.76 -6.20
C VAL A 40 -6.09 -2.60 -5.07
N TYR A 41 -6.77 -2.58 -3.91
CA TYR A 41 -6.43 -3.47 -2.82
C TYR A 41 -7.61 -4.36 -2.44
N PHE A 42 -7.30 -5.60 -2.10
CA PHE A 42 -8.29 -6.62 -1.76
C PHE A 42 -7.73 -7.60 -0.75
N GLY A 43 -8.61 -8.34 -0.10
CA GLY A 43 -8.26 -9.43 0.79
C GLY A 43 -8.74 -10.77 0.25
N VAL A 44 -8.06 -11.84 0.64
CA VAL A 44 -8.48 -13.22 0.38
C VAL A 44 -8.61 -13.97 1.69
N MET A 45 -9.52 -14.95 1.72
CA MET A 45 -9.75 -15.76 2.91
C MET A 45 -10.03 -14.89 4.17
N GLN A 46 -9.48 -15.28 5.34
CA GLN A 46 -9.79 -14.65 6.62
C GLN A 46 -8.69 -13.73 7.19
N LEU A 47 -7.48 -13.74 6.61
CA LEU A 47 -6.34 -13.00 7.17
C LEU A 47 -6.28 -11.54 6.72
N ASN A 48 -7.44 -10.89 6.65
CA ASN A 48 -7.54 -9.47 6.34
C ASN A 48 -8.67 -8.81 7.16
N MET A 49 -8.53 -7.53 7.45
CA MET A 49 -9.51 -6.76 8.26
C MET A 49 -10.90 -6.65 7.62
N ARG A 50 -11.04 -6.99 6.35
CA ARG A 50 -12.31 -6.98 5.63
C ARG A 50 -13.01 -8.33 5.60
N ALA A 51 -12.43 -9.38 6.17
CA ALA A 51 -12.96 -10.74 6.13
C ALA A 51 -14.41 -10.87 6.60
N ARG A 52 -14.89 -9.96 7.46
CA ARG A 52 -16.26 -9.94 7.96
C ARG A 52 -17.24 -9.11 7.12
N ALA A 53 -16.76 -8.29 6.20
CA ALA A 53 -17.57 -7.24 5.57
C ALA A 53 -17.91 -7.51 4.09
N ALA A 54 -17.34 -8.52 3.43
CA ALA A 54 -17.49 -8.75 2.01
C ALA A 54 -17.51 -10.24 1.68
N ASN A 55 -17.99 -10.57 0.48
CA ASN A 55 -17.74 -11.85 -0.15
C ASN A 55 -16.23 -11.96 -0.38
N ASN A 56 -15.53 -12.67 0.49
CA ASN A 56 -14.08 -12.79 0.40
C ASN A 56 -13.70 -13.53 -0.87
N PHE A 57 -12.72 -12.98 -1.56
CA PHE A 57 -12.04 -13.69 -2.64
C PHE A 57 -11.30 -14.93 -2.09
N THR A 58 -11.17 -15.92 -2.93
CA THR A 58 -10.37 -17.12 -2.68
C THR A 58 -8.97 -16.98 -3.27
N LEU A 59 -8.08 -17.92 -2.94
CA LEU A 59 -6.76 -17.98 -3.57
C LEU A 59 -6.83 -18.13 -5.09
N LYS A 60 -7.87 -18.80 -5.62
CA LYS A 60 -8.10 -18.95 -7.08
C LYS A 60 -8.51 -17.64 -7.74
N ASP A 61 -9.23 -16.79 -7.02
CA ASP A 61 -9.63 -15.49 -7.55
C ASP A 61 -8.46 -14.54 -7.75
N MET A 62 -7.37 -14.72 -6.98
CA MET A 62 -6.18 -13.89 -7.11
C MET A 62 -5.62 -13.84 -8.53
N GLU A 63 -5.53 -14.99 -9.20
CA GLU A 63 -5.04 -15.07 -10.59
C GLU A 63 -5.89 -14.23 -11.55
N LYS A 64 -7.22 -14.37 -11.41
CA LYS A 64 -8.16 -13.64 -12.25
C LYS A 64 -8.11 -12.14 -11.99
N ILE A 65 -8.05 -11.73 -10.71
CA ILE A 65 -7.94 -10.31 -10.32
C ILE A 65 -6.66 -9.70 -10.89
N VAL A 66 -5.52 -10.37 -10.70
CA VAL A 66 -4.22 -9.90 -11.21
C VAL A 66 -4.22 -9.82 -12.73
N LYS A 67 -4.82 -10.79 -13.42
CA LYS A 67 -4.95 -10.76 -14.88
C LYS A 67 -5.76 -9.54 -15.33
N ILE A 68 -6.95 -9.32 -14.78
CA ILE A 68 -7.81 -8.17 -15.11
C ILE A 68 -7.09 -6.85 -14.83
N ALA A 69 -6.42 -6.73 -13.67
CA ALA A 69 -5.69 -5.53 -13.31
C ALA A 69 -4.53 -5.24 -14.27
N LYS A 70 -3.73 -6.26 -14.62
CA LYS A 70 -2.62 -6.13 -15.58
C LYS A 70 -3.09 -5.72 -16.98
N GLU A 71 -4.19 -6.26 -17.46
CA GLU A 71 -4.80 -5.90 -18.75
C GLU A 71 -5.23 -4.42 -18.80
N ASN A 72 -5.49 -3.83 -17.62
CA ASN A 72 -5.90 -2.43 -17.47
C ASN A 72 -4.79 -1.51 -16.90
N ASN A 73 -3.54 -1.97 -16.81
CA ASN A 73 -2.40 -1.24 -16.23
C ASN A 73 -2.65 -0.77 -14.79
N VAL A 74 -3.37 -1.53 -13.99
CA VAL A 74 -3.69 -1.26 -12.58
C VAL A 74 -2.84 -2.16 -11.69
N LYS A 75 -2.20 -1.60 -10.66
CA LYS A 75 -1.45 -2.36 -9.67
C LYS A 75 -2.40 -3.09 -8.72
N THR A 76 -1.90 -4.18 -8.13
CA THR A 76 -2.68 -5.00 -7.18
C THR A 76 -1.96 -5.09 -5.84
N TYR A 77 -2.70 -4.81 -4.76
CA TYR A 77 -2.22 -4.91 -3.40
C TYR A 77 -3.06 -5.88 -2.60
N LEU A 78 -2.41 -6.85 -1.97
CA LEU A 78 -3.07 -7.88 -1.18
C LEU A 78 -2.99 -7.55 0.30
N THR A 79 -4.14 -7.45 0.98
CA THR A 79 -4.17 -7.22 2.42
C THR A 79 -3.98 -8.52 3.20
N VAL A 80 -2.94 -8.53 4.07
CA VAL A 80 -2.63 -9.57 5.06
C VAL A 80 -2.38 -8.84 6.39
N ASN A 81 -3.39 -8.10 6.86
CA ASN A 81 -3.25 -7.05 7.87
C ASN A 81 -4.12 -7.24 9.10
N THR A 82 -4.44 -8.47 9.45
CA THR A 82 -5.06 -8.83 10.73
C THR A 82 -4.01 -9.25 11.76
N VAL A 83 -4.40 -9.33 13.01
CA VAL A 83 -3.60 -10.00 14.04
C VAL A 83 -3.49 -11.48 13.68
N MET A 84 -2.30 -12.05 13.80
CA MET A 84 -2.01 -13.43 13.45
C MET A 84 -1.59 -14.22 14.69
N TYR A 85 -2.08 -15.43 14.77
CA TYR A 85 -1.74 -16.39 15.79
C TYR A 85 -0.92 -17.53 15.18
N ASP A 86 -0.26 -18.34 16.01
CA ASP A 86 0.59 -19.44 15.53
C ASP A 86 -0.12 -20.40 14.57
N HIS A 87 -1.42 -20.62 14.77
CA HIS A 87 -2.22 -21.46 13.88
C HIS A 87 -2.49 -20.85 12.51
N ASP A 88 -2.33 -19.54 12.34
CA ASP A 88 -2.51 -18.83 11.08
C ASP A 88 -1.26 -18.87 10.20
N MET A 89 -0.09 -19.19 10.74
CA MET A 89 1.19 -19.08 10.05
C MET A 89 1.23 -19.85 8.74
N ASN A 90 0.68 -21.05 8.71
CA ASN A 90 0.67 -21.86 7.49
C ASN A 90 -0.21 -21.23 6.40
N LEU A 91 -1.37 -20.70 6.76
CA LEU A 91 -2.28 -20.03 5.84
C LEU A 91 -1.66 -18.72 5.34
N MET A 92 -1.05 -17.94 6.23
CA MET A 92 -0.35 -16.70 5.88
C MET A 92 0.74 -16.96 4.83
N LYS A 93 1.58 -17.97 5.04
CA LYS A 93 2.62 -18.35 4.07
C LYS A 93 2.04 -18.75 2.72
N GLN A 94 1.00 -19.59 2.70
CA GLN A 94 0.32 -19.98 1.46
C GLN A 94 -0.24 -18.76 0.70
N ILE A 95 -0.81 -17.79 1.40
CA ILE A 95 -1.32 -16.56 0.81
C ILE A 95 -0.18 -15.73 0.20
N CYS A 96 0.93 -15.56 0.93
CA CYS A 96 2.10 -14.81 0.45
C CYS A 96 2.79 -15.51 -0.72
N ASP A 97 2.94 -16.83 -0.68
CA ASP A 97 3.50 -17.62 -1.78
C ASP A 97 2.65 -17.51 -3.04
N LYS A 98 1.33 -17.61 -2.89
CA LYS A 98 0.40 -17.42 -4.02
C LYS A 98 0.45 -16.01 -4.55
N ALA A 99 0.56 -15.00 -3.69
CA ALA A 99 0.71 -13.60 -4.11
C ALA A 99 1.97 -13.41 -4.98
N LYS A 100 3.10 -14.02 -4.58
CA LYS A 100 4.33 -14.03 -5.38
C LYS A 100 4.14 -14.74 -6.72
N GLU A 101 3.55 -15.94 -6.71
CA GLU A 101 3.32 -16.76 -7.90
C GLU A 101 2.53 -16.00 -8.97
N VAL A 102 1.42 -15.36 -8.59
CA VAL A 102 0.54 -14.67 -9.55
C VAL A 102 1.04 -13.27 -9.92
N GLY A 103 2.03 -12.75 -9.19
CA GLY A 103 2.62 -11.43 -9.42
C GLY A 103 1.78 -10.27 -8.88
N ILE A 104 1.32 -10.40 -7.65
CA ILE A 104 0.80 -9.28 -6.84
C ILE A 104 1.91 -8.22 -6.73
N THR A 105 1.55 -6.94 -6.83
CA THR A 105 2.51 -5.83 -6.75
C THR A 105 3.12 -5.72 -5.36
N ALA A 106 2.30 -5.73 -4.30
CA ALA A 106 2.77 -5.71 -2.92
C ALA A 106 1.74 -6.31 -1.95
N VAL A 107 2.21 -6.68 -0.77
CA VAL A 107 1.38 -7.12 0.36
C VAL A 107 1.26 -5.98 1.36
N ILE A 108 0.04 -5.64 1.78
CA ILE A 108 -0.24 -4.68 2.85
C ILE A 108 -0.34 -5.47 4.15
N ALA A 109 0.66 -5.34 5.02
CA ALA A 109 0.77 -6.13 6.24
C ALA A 109 0.94 -5.27 7.50
N SER A 110 0.54 -5.82 8.65
CA SER A 110 0.73 -5.20 9.97
C SER A 110 1.43 -6.13 10.95
N ASP A 111 1.27 -7.43 10.79
CA ASP A 111 1.91 -8.42 11.63
C ASP A 111 3.37 -8.65 11.22
N LEU A 112 4.28 -8.71 12.19
CA LEU A 112 5.71 -8.84 11.94
C LEU A 112 6.06 -10.15 11.23
N ALA A 113 5.34 -11.24 11.52
CA ALA A 113 5.58 -12.52 10.84
C ALA A 113 5.23 -12.44 9.35
N ALA A 114 4.13 -11.76 9.00
CA ALA A 114 3.74 -11.55 7.61
C ALA A 114 4.72 -10.62 6.87
N ILE A 115 5.14 -9.53 7.53
CA ILE A 115 6.14 -8.58 7.00
C ILE A 115 7.45 -9.30 6.72
N GLN A 116 7.95 -10.04 7.70
CA GLN A 116 9.21 -10.77 7.57
C GLN A 116 9.15 -11.82 6.47
N TYR A 117 8.11 -12.66 6.46
CA TYR A 117 7.98 -13.71 5.46
C TYR A 117 7.84 -13.17 4.04
N ALA A 118 7.04 -12.11 3.84
CA ALA A 118 6.92 -11.47 2.53
C ALA A 118 8.28 -10.94 2.02
N ASN A 119 9.07 -10.32 2.90
CA ASN A 119 10.44 -9.89 2.58
C ASN A 119 11.36 -11.07 2.25
N GLU A 120 11.32 -12.17 3.03
CA GLU A 120 12.13 -13.37 2.78
C GLU A 120 11.89 -13.97 1.40
N ILE A 121 10.62 -13.99 0.97
CA ILE A 121 10.26 -14.51 -0.36
C ILE A 121 10.39 -13.47 -1.47
N GLY A 122 10.77 -12.22 -1.15
CA GLY A 122 10.98 -11.13 -2.13
C GLY A 122 9.70 -10.52 -2.69
N VAL A 123 8.62 -10.48 -1.90
CA VAL A 123 7.39 -9.74 -2.19
C VAL A 123 7.48 -8.39 -1.51
N GLU A 124 7.14 -7.32 -2.24
CA GLU A 124 7.11 -5.96 -1.70
C GLU A 124 6.10 -5.84 -0.55
N VAL A 125 6.49 -5.10 0.49
CA VAL A 125 5.64 -4.88 1.66
C VAL A 125 5.26 -3.40 1.77
N HIS A 126 3.98 -3.14 1.96
CA HIS A 126 3.45 -1.87 2.44
C HIS A 126 3.01 -2.03 3.90
N ILE A 127 3.45 -1.13 4.76
CA ILE A 127 3.05 -1.15 6.17
C ILE A 127 1.62 -0.65 6.31
N SER A 128 0.75 -1.51 6.83
CA SER A 128 -0.67 -1.19 7.01
C SER A 128 -0.89 -0.11 8.07
N THR A 129 -1.98 0.66 7.92
CA THR A 129 -2.45 1.60 8.95
C THR A 129 -2.70 0.93 10.32
N GLN A 130 -2.88 -0.39 10.36
CA GLN A 130 -3.05 -1.16 11.60
C GLN A 130 -1.81 -1.11 12.51
N THR A 131 -0.65 -0.72 12.00
CA THR A 131 0.56 -0.49 12.80
C THR A 131 0.58 0.86 13.51
N ASN A 132 -0.40 1.72 13.24
CA ASN A 132 -0.55 3.05 13.85
C ASN A 132 0.71 3.93 13.76
N VAL A 133 1.37 3.95 12.60
CA VAL A 133 2.56 4.78 12.39
C VAL A 133 2.17 6.26 12.44
N SER A 134 2.57 6.95 13.49
CA SER A 134 2.17 8.34 13.78
C SER A 134 3.33 9.30 14.04
N ASN A 135 4.56 8.83 13.94
CA ASN A 135 5.75 9.63 14.22
C ASN A 135 6.96 9.16 13.40
N LEU A 136 7.98 10.00 13.37
CA LEU A 136 9.17 9.78 12.56
C LEU A 136 9.99 8.54 12.99
N GLU A 137 10.04 8.24 14.28
CA GLU A 137 10.80 7.09 14.78
C GLU A 137 10.15 5.76 14.33
N SER A 138 8.81 5.72 14.32
CA SER A 138 8.09 4.57 13.74
C SER A 138 8.35 4.44 12.23
N VAL A 139 8.40 5.56 11.48
CA VAL A 139 8.77 5.55 10.06
C VAL A 139 10.18 4.98 9.88
N LYS A 140 11.18 5.45 10.64
CA LYS A 140 12.54 4.93 10.61
C LYS A 140 12.62 3.44 10.95
N PHE A 141 11.80 2.98 11.88
CA PHE A 141 11.75 1.57 12.23
C PHE A 141 11.24 0.72 11.07
N PHE A 142 10.07 1.08 10.53
CA PHE A 142 9.42 0.30 9.47
C PHE A 142 10.07 0.47 8.10
N SER A 143 10.84 1.55 7.87
CA SER A 143 11.59 1.71 6.62
C SER A 143 12.61 0.60 6.37
N LYS A 144 12.99 -0.15 7.40
CA LYS A 144 13.87 -1.31 7.27
C LYS A 144 13.19 -2.50 6.58
N PHE A 145 11.87 -2.50 6.52
CA PHE A 145 11.07 -3.64 6.09
C PHE A 145 10.14 -3.34 4.90
N ALA A 146 9.89 -2.06 4.60
CA ALA A 146 8.93 -1.66 3.58
C ALA A 146 9.34 -0.37 2.89
N ASP A 147 8.91 -0.21 1.64
CA ASP A 147 9.14 1.00 0.84
C ASP A 147 7.96 1.99 0.95
N VAL A 148 6.78 1.51 1.36
CA VAL A 148 5.58 2.32 1.54
C VAL A 148 5.01 2.15 2.95
N ILE A 149 4.62 3.25 3.57
CA ILE A 149 4.05 3.26 4.93
C ILE A 149 2.72 4.02 4.91
N VAL A 150 1.65 3.33 5.34
CA VAL A 150 0.35 3.96 5.56
C VAL A 150 0.34 4.62 6.93
N LEU A 151 0.23 5.95 6.98
CA LEU A 151 0.20 6.67 8.25
C LEU A 151 -1.13 6.50 8.98
N ALA A 152 -1.08 6.68 10.29
CA ALA A 152 -2.26 6.72 11.15
C ALA A 152 -3.21 7.85 10.71
N ARG A 153 -4.53 7.59 10.76
CA ARG A 153 -5.57 8.52 10.29
C ARG A 153 -5.76 9.74 11.18
N GLU A 154 -5.28 9.66 12.42
CA GLU A 154 -5.37 10.70 13.43
C GLU A 154 -4.40 11.87 13.23
N LEU A 155 -3.47 11.74 12.29
CA LEU A 155 -2.48 12.78 12.02
C LEU A 155 -3.09 13.98 11.31
N THR A 156 -2.73 15.18 11.76
CA THR A 156 -3.02 16.42 11.06
C THR A 156 -2.13 16.58 9.83
N LEU A 157 -2.57 17.37 8.85
CA LEU A 157 -1.76 17.67 7.66
C LEU A 157 -0.38 18.27 7.98
N LYS A 158 -0.27 19.04 9.07
CA LYS A 158 1.03 19.58 9.52
C LYS A 158 1.99 18.48 10.00
N GLN A 159 1.48 17.50 10.73
CA GLN A 159 2.28 16.35 11.19
C GLN A 159 2.71 15.47 10.01
N ILE A 160 1.80 15.24 9.06
CA ILE A 160 2.11 14.51 7.82
C ILE A 160 3.19 15.24 7.02
N GLN A 161 3.04 16.55 6.83
CA GLN A 161 4.02 17.38 6.14
C GLN A 161 5.39 17.27 6.80
N PHE A 162 5.46 17.41 8.13
CA PHE A 162 6.70 17.26 8.88
C PHE A 162 7.37 15.91 8.63
N ILE A 163 6.61 14.80 8.71
CA ILE A 163 7.15 13.45 8.42
C ILE A 163 7.70 13.38 7.00
N CYS A 164 6.96 13.88 6.00
CA CYS A 164 7.40 13.86 4.60
C CYS A 164 8.65 14.71 4.35
N GLU A 165 8.79 15.84 5.03
CA GLU A 165 9.98 16.69 4.97
C GLU A 165 11.18 15.96 5.61
N GLN A 166 11.00 15.37 6.79
CA GLN A 166 12.06 14.65 7.50
C GLN A 166 12.52 13.38 6.76
N ILE A 167 11.64 12.68 6.07
CA ILE A 167 12.02 11.54 5.19
C ILE A 167 13.06 12.01 4.16
N LYS A 168 12.86 13.17 3.56
CA LYS A 168 13.77 13.73 2.55
C LYS A 168 15.07 14.26 3.17
N GLU A 169 14.97 15.03 4.27
CA GLU A 169 16.13 15.62 4.96
C GLU A 169 17.09 14.58 5.53
N LEU A 170 16.54 13.51 6.10
CA LEU A 170 17.30 12.42 6.72
C LEU A 170 17.60 11.27 5.77
N ASP A 171 17.19 11.38 4.50
CA ASP A 171 17.37 10.36 3.46
C ASP A 171 16.88 8.97 3.90
N ILE A 172 15.66 8.90 4.48
CA ILE A 172 15.10 7.64 4.98
C ILE A 172 14.64 6.79 3.80
N ARG A 173 15.29 5.65 3.62
CA ARG A 173 15.08 4.77 2.47
C ARG A 173 14.54 3.41 2.90
N GLY A 174 13.73 2.83 2.01
CA GLY A 174 13.23 1.47 2.14
C GLY A 174 14.20 0.40 1.60
N PRO A 175 13.80 -0.87 1.64
CA PRO A 175 14.62 -2.00 1.18
C PRO A 175 15.08 -1.91 -0.27
N LYS A 176 14.32 -1.25 -1.15
CA LYS A 176 14.68 -1.02 -2.55
C LYS A 176 15.68 0.14 -2.76
N GLY A 177 16.06 0.83 -1.69
CA GLY A 177 16.96 1.98 -1.75
C GLY A 177 16.30 3.29 -2.19
N ASN A 178 14.99 3.31 -2.41
CA ASN A 178 14.22 4.52 -2.68
C ASN A 178 13.81 5.21 -1.38
N LEU A 179 13.56 6.53 -1.43
CA LEU A 179 12.93 7.22 -0.30
C LEU A 179 11.60 6.57 0.04
N ILE A 180 11.31 6.48 1.34
CA ILE A 180 10.01 5.97 1.81
C ILE A 180 8.88 6.79 1.20
N GLU A 181 7.90 6.09 0.64
CA GLU A 181 6.65 6.67 0.18
C GLU A 181 5.60 6.61 1.28
N ILE A 182 4.81 7.67 1.37
CA ILE A 182 3.73 7.78 2.35
C ILE A 182 2.39 7.61 1.67
N GLU A 183 1.59 6.69 2.21
CA GLU A 183 0.21 6.46 1.81
C GLU A 183 -0.74 7.04 2.86
N LEU A 184 -1.83 7.65 2.39
CA LEU A 184 -2.83 8.31 3.24
C LEU A 184 -4.24 7.91 2.82
N PHE A 185 -5.13 7.78 3.80
CA PHE A 185 -6.56 7.68 3.53
C PHE A 185 -7.12 9.01 3.07
N ALA A 186 -7.66 9.06 1.85
CA ALA A 186 -8.35 10.23 1.31
C ALA A 186 -9.86 10.18 1.62
N HIS A 187 -10.43 9.00 1.78
CA HIS A 187 -11.84 8.77 2.11
C HIS A 187 -11.99 7.52 2.99
N GLY A 188 -12.86 7.59 3.98
CA GLY A 188 -13.15 6.48 4.89
C GLY A 188 -14.15 6.88 5.97
N ALA A 189 -14.72 5.90 6.67
CA ALA A 189 -15.47 6.14 7.89
C ALA A 189 -14.53 6.62 8.99
N LEU A 190 -14.95 7.65 9.71
CA LEU A 190 -14.33 8.12 10.94
C LEU A 190 -14.70 7.21 12.10
#